data_d9df214383ccfa1b0733309e9d5f4da6
#
_entry.id   d9df214383ccfa1b0733309e9d5f4da6
#
_cell.length_a   1.000
_cell.length_b   1.000
_cell.length_c   1.000
_cell.angle_alpha   90.00
_cell.angle_beta   90.00
_cell.angle_gamma   90.00
#
_symmetry.space_group_name_H-M   'P 1'
#
loop_
_entity.id
_entity.type
_entity.pdbx_description
1 polymer ?
#
loop_
_entity_poly.entity_id
_entity_poly.type
_entity_poly.pdbx_seq_one_letter_code
_entity_poly.pdbx_strand_id
1 'polypeptide(L)'
;HEERHSKVEYVVAHGIHSTVDGKKVVLGSHHFVFEDEGCTIPEGEEEKFDALPTQYSHLYLAISGVLAAVICIEDPLRDEVRGVMDSLRKLGLNKLVMMTGDSERTAKAVAEHAGVDEYYAEVLPEDKAAFIRSEHEKGRKVIMIGDGVNDSPALSEADAGIAMSDGAAIAREIADVTICSD
;
A
#
# COMPACT_ATOMS: atom_id res chain seq x y z
N HIS A 1 -33.87 2.84 7.69
CA HIS A 1 -32.55 2.73 8.34
C HIS A 1 -32.24 4.10 8.93
N GLU A 2 -32.20 4.23 10.26
CA GLU A 2 -31.67 5.41 10.91
C GLU A 2 -30.15 5.41 10.73
N GLU A 3 -29.60 6.49 10.15
CA GLU A 3 -28.16 6.68 10.05
C GLU A 3 -27.62 6.92 11.46
N ARG A 4 -26.81 5.98 11.98
CA ARG A 4 -26.23 6.03 13.34
C ARG A 4 -24.82 6.61 13.37
N HIS A 5 -24.33 7.14 12.25
CA HIS A 5 -23.00 7.72 12.17
C HIS A 5 -23.05 9.23 11.92
N SER A 6 -22.07 9.94 12.42
CA SER A 6 -21.79 11.32 12.05
C SER A 6 -21.10 11.35 10.67
N LYS A 7 -20.75 12.54 10.21
CA LYS A 7 -19.97 12.74 8.99
C LYS A 7 -18.71 11.86 9.02
N VAL A 8 -18.51 11.05 7.99
CA VAL A 8 -17.28 10.29 7.79
C VAL A 8 -16.20 11.25 7.27
N GLU A 9 -15.06 11.27 7.92
CA GLU A 9 -13.89 12.03 7.47
C GLU A 9 -12.87 11.07 6.86
N TYR A 10 -12.45 11.40 5.64
CA TYR A 10 -11.46 10.62 4.90
C TYR A 10 -10.09 11.24 5.07
N VAL A 11 -9.12 10.45 5.49
CA VAL A 11 -7.71 10.82 5.46
C VAL A 11 -7.10 10.12 4.24
N VAL A 12 -6.78 10.92 3.22
CA VAL A 12 -6.35 10.40 1.91
C VAL A 12 -5.16 9.45 2.08
N ALA A 13 -5.25 8.27 1.46
CA ALA A 13 -4.27 7.19 1.49
C ALA A 13 -4.04 6.49 2.84
N HIS A 14 -4.68 6.94 3.94
CA HIS A 14 -4.43 6.42 5.29
C HIS A 14 -5.60 5.63 5.86
N GLY A 15 -6.80 6.21 5.82
CA GLY A 15 -7.97 5.58 6.40
C GLY A 15 -9.14 6.54 6.55
N ILE A 16 -10.10 6.14 7.36
CA ILE A 16 -11.29 6.92 7.68
C ILE A 16 -11.53 6.93 9.19
N HIS A 17 -12.09 8.01 9.68
CA HIS A 17 -12.65 8.04 11.02
C HIS A 17 -14.06 8.64 11.04
N SER A 18 -14.84 8.24 12.02
CA SER A 18 -16.23 8.68 12.20
C SER A 18 -16.62 8.53 13.67
N THR A 19 -17.80 9.03 14.01
CA THR A 19 -18.42 8.75 15.31
C THR A 19 -19.69 7.94 15.08
N VAL A 20 -19.77 6.79 15.73
CA VAL A 20 -20.92 5.87 15.67
C VAL A 20 -21.43 5.68 17.10
N ASP A 21 -22.70 5.98 17.35
CA ASP A 21 -23.31 5.91 18.68
C ASP A 21 -22.48 6.63 19.77
N GLY A 22 -21.90 7.80 19.45
CA GLY A 22 -21.06 8.60 20.34
C GLY A 22 -19.64 8.08 20.58
N LYS A 23 -19.24 6.99 19.93
CA LYS A 23 -17.88 6.44 20.01
C LYS A 23 -17.08 6.78 18.76
N LYS A 24 -15.84 7.21 18.93
CA LYS A 24 -14.89 7.39 17.81
C LYS A 24 -14.57 6.02 17.23
N VAL A 25 -14.73 5.88 15.92
CA VAL A 25 -14.40 4.70 15.13
C VAL A 25 -13.35 5.08 14.11
N VAL A 26 -12.27 4.32 14.05
CA VAL A 26 -11.15 4.50 13.13
C VAL A 26 -10.98 3.22 12.33
N LEU A 27 -10.80 3.34 11.01
CA LEU A 27 -10.57 2.21 10.12
C LEU A 27 -9.48 2.59 9.12
N GLY A 28 -8.41 1.83 9.04
CA GLY A 28 -7.30 2.17 8.16
C GLY A 28 -6.12 1.22 8.21
N SER A 29 -5.00 1.68 7.64
CA SER A 29 -3.72 0.98 7.66
C SER A 29 -3.16 0.85 9.08
N HIS A 30 -2.11 0.05 9.25
CA HIS A 30 -1.37 -0.07 10.51
C HIS A 30 -0.87 1.29 10.98
N HIS A 31 -0.16 2.00 10.12
CA HIS A 31 0.37 3.34 10.41
C HIS A 31 -0.73 4.29 10.89
N PHE A 32 -1.82 4.40 10.13
CA PHE A 32 -2.93 5.30 10.47
C PHE A 32 -3.56 4.98 11.84
N VAL A 33 -3.87 3.71 12.12
CA VAL A 33 -4.57 3.33 13.35
C VAL A 33 -3.67 3.42 14.58
N PHE A 34 -2.41 2.98 14.48
CA PHE A 34 -1.54 2.87 15.64
C PHE A 34 -0.60 4.08 15.83
N GLU A 35 -0.13 4.69 14.75
CA GLU A 35 0.82 5.81 14.83
C GLU A 35 0.11 7.16 14.77
N ASP A 36 -0.73 7.41 13.74
CA ASP A 36 -1.42 8.69 13.59
C ASP A 36 -2.53 8.86 14.64
N GLU A 37 -3.36 7.84 14.82
CA GLU A 37 -4.52 7.86 15.71
C GLU A 37 -4.20 7.36 17.13
N GLY A 38 -3.02 6.79 17.36
CA GLY A 38 -2.53 6.36 18.68
C GLY A 38 -3.36 5.26 19.34
N CYS A 39 -4.04 4.44 18.56
CA CYS A 39 -4.84 3.34 19.08
C CYS A 39 -3.95 2.23 19.66
N THR A 40 -4.49 1.46 20.59
CA THR A 40 -3.77 0.38 21.26
C THR A 40 -4.40 -0.98 21.00
N ILE A 41 -3.59 -2.03 21.12
CA ILE A 41 -4.08 -3.42 21.12
C ILE A 41 -4.70 -3.67 22.50
N PRO A 42 -5.83 -4.41 22.60
CA PRO A 42 -6.41 -4.79 23.90
C PRO A 42 -5.40 -5.60 24.73
N GLU A 43 -5.36 -5.37 26.02
CA GLU A 43 -4.49 -6.07 26.95
C GLU A 43 -4.71 -7.59 26.87
N GLY A 44 -3.62 -8.36 26.69
CA GLY A 44 -3.63 -9.82 26.54
C GLY A 44 -3.98 -10.35 25.15
N GLU A 45 -4.17 -9.50 24.15
CA GLU A 45 -4.44 -9.90 22.75
C GLU A 45 -3.20 -9.75 21.84
N GLU A 46 -2.04 -9.36 22.40
CA GLU A 46 -0.80 -9.13 21.66
C GLU A 46 -0.34 -10.38 20.90
N GLU A 47 -0.42 -11.54 21.54
CA GLU A 47 -0.04 -12.82 20.89
C GLU A 47 -0.92 -13.15 19.70
N LYS A 48 -2.23 -12.84 19.77
CA LYS A 48 -3.15 -13.04 18.64
C LYS A 48 -2.87 -12.04 17.52
N PHE A 49 -2.54 -10.81 17.87
CA PHE A 49 -2.16 -9.79 16.91
C PHE A 49 -0.88 -10.20 16.17
N ASP A 50 0.12 -10.69 16.88
CA ASP A 50 1.37 -11.18 16.31
C ASP A 50 1.20 -12.46 15.47
N ALA A 51 0.18 -13.25 15.76
CA ALA A 51 -0.16 -14.46 15.03
C ALA A 51 -1.03 -14.21 13.78
N LEU A 52 -1.37 -12.96 13.45
CA LEU A 52 -2.12 -12.65 12.23
C LEU A 52 -1.40 -13.18 10.98
N PRO A 53 -2.11 -13.77 10.02
CA PRO A 53 -1.51 -14.34 8.82
C PRO A 53 -0.80 -13.27 7.98
N THR A 54 0.47 -13.48 7.67
CA THR A 54 1.29 -12.49 6.95
C THR A 54 1.01 -12.39 5.45
N GLN A 55 0.34 -13.40 4.89
CA GLN A 55 -0.03 -13.44 3.48
C GLN A 55 -1.20 -12.53 3.11
N TYR A 56 -1.91 -11.98 4.11
CA TYR A 56 -3.05 -11.09 3.89
C TYR A 56 -2.67 -9.63 4.14
N SER A 57 -3.24 -8.73 3.35
CA SER A 57 -3.29 -7.32 3.70
C SER A 57 -4.27 -7.11 4.86
N HIS A 58 -3.92 -6.24 5.80
CA HIS A 58 -4.71 -6.02 7.00
C HIS A 58 -5.32 -4.62 7.02
N LEU A 59 -6.61 -4.56 7.32
CA LEU A 59 -7.30 -3.32 7.62
C LEU A 59 -7.74 -3.36 9.09
N TYR A 60 -7.34 -2.34 9.85
CA TYR A 60 -7.53 -2.29 11.30
C TYR A 60 -8.72 -1.42 11.65
N LEU A 61 -9.61 -1.94 12.50
CA LEU A 61 -10.75 -1.22 13.06
C LEU A 61 -10.53 -0.99 14.54
N ALA A 62 -10.50 0.27 14.96
CA ALA A 62 -10.43 0.65 16.36
C ALA A 62 -11.68 1.42 16.78
N ILE A 63 -12.11 1.20 18.03
CA ILE A 63 -13.25 1.87 18.65
C ILE A 63 -12.79 2.49 19.96
N SER A 64 -13.01 3.79 20.11
CA SER A 64 -12.61 4.56 21.31
C SER A 64 -11.12 4.39 21.66
N GLY A 65 -10.24 4.32 20.63
CA GLY A 65 -8.79 4.23 20.80
C GLY A 65 -8.26 2.81 21.05
N VAL A 66 -9.11 1.78 20.99
CA VAL A 66 -8.69 0.39 21.17
C VAL A 66 -9.04 -0.44 19.94
N LEU A 67 -8.12 -1.27 19.49
CA LEU A 67 -8.34 -2.20 18.37
C LEU A 67 -9.51 -3.13 18.70
N ALA A 68 -10.50 -3.16 17.82
CA ALA A 68 -11.71 -3.96 17.97
C ALA A 68 -11.75 -5.14 17.00
N ALA A 69 -11.19 -4.98 15.79
CA ALA A 69 -11.13 -6.04 14.79
C ALA A 69 -9.99 -5.81 13.80
N VAL A 70 -9.53 -6.90 13.19
CA VAL A 70 -8.65 -6.86 12.03
C VAL A 70 -9.35 -7.58 10.88
N ILE A 71 -9.47 -6.90 9.75
CA ILE A 71 -10.03 -7.45 8.52
C ILE A 71 -8.85 -7.92 7.68
N CYS A 72 -8.75 -9.23 7.48
CA CYS A 72 -7.74 -9.82 6.62
C CYS A 72 -8.27 -9.84 5.19
N ILE A 73 -7.57 -9.18 4.28
CA ILE A 73 -7.93 -9.11 2.86
C ILE A 73 -6.99 -10.05 2.12
N GLU A 74 -7.56 -11.05 1.48
CA GLU A 74 -6.79 -11.96 0.64
C GLU A 74 -6.57 -11.31 -0.72
N ASP A 75 -5.30 -11.01 -0.99
CA ASP A 75 -4.84 -10.52 -2.29
C ASP A 75 -3.61 -11.36 -2.68
N PRO A 76 -3.84 -12.58 -3.18
CA PRO A 76 -2.74 -13.49 -3.46
C PRO A 76 -1.90 -12.97 -4.61
N LEU A 77 -0.59 -13.04 -4.45
CA LEU A 77 0.33 -12.81 -5.57
C LEU A 77 0.04 -13.81 -6.69
N ARG A 78 0.09 -13.35 -7.92
CA ARG A 78 -0.03 -14.21 -9.10
C ARG A 78 1.14 -15.19 -9.14
N ASP A 79 0.89 -16.44 -9.54
CA ASP A 79 1.90 -17.51 -9.59
C ASP A 79 3.11 -17.14 -10.48
N GLU A 80 2.87 -16.32 -11.51
CA GLU A 80 3.87 -15.92 -12.48
C GLU A 80 4.84 -14.84 -11.97
N VAL A 81 4.57 -14.19 -10.84
CA VAL A 81 5.30 -12.99 -10.40
C VAL A 81 6.81 -13.20 -10.35
N ARG A 82 7.26 -14.34 -9.84
CA ARG A 82 8.68 -14.65 -9.73
C ARG A 82 9.35 -14.82 -11.10
N GLY A 83 8.66 -15.49 -12.02
CA GLY A 83 9.12 -15.64 -13.41
C GLY A 83 9.20 -14.30 -14.16
N VAL A 84 8.28 -13.38 -13.85
CA VAL A 84 8.30 -12.02 -14.39
C VAL A 84 9.51 -11.25 -13.86
N MET A 85 9.80 -11.30 -12.54
CA MET A 85 10.98 -10.64 -11.96
C MET A 85 12.28 -11.15 -12.58
N ASP A 86 12.41 -12.46 -12.80
CA ASP A 86 13.56 -13.04 -13.49
C ASP A 86 13.68 -12.58 -14.94
N SER A 87 12.55 -12.40 -15.60
CA SER A 87 12.51 -11.92 -17.00
C SER A 87 12.93 -10.44 -17.07
N LEU A 88 12.49 -9.62 -16.14
CA LEU A 88 12.89 -8.21 -16.03
C LEU A 88 14.41 -8.07 -15.83
N ARG A 89 15.01 -8.93 -14.98
CA ARG A 89 16.47 -8.95 -14.80
C ARG A 89 17.20 -9.33 -16.10
N LYS A 90 16.68 -10.31 -16.86
CA LYS A 90 17.26 -10.69 -18.16
C LYS A 90 17.16 -9.57 -19.20
N LEU A 91 16.17 -8.70 -19.09
CA LEU A 91 16.04 -7.49 -19.92
C LEU A 91 16.98 -6.34 -19.52
N GLY A 92 17.75 -6.51 -18.45
CA GLY A 92 18.76 -5.55 -18.03
C GLY A 92 18.34 -4.65 -16.87
N LEU A 93 17.21 -4.91 -16.21
CA LEU A 93 16.87 -4.21 -14.97
C LEU A 93 17.76 -4.73 -13.83
N ASN A 94 18.62 -3.86 -13.32
CA ASN A 94 19.65 -4.24 -12.36
C ASN A 94 19.15 -4.26 -10.91
N LYS A 95 17.99 -3.63 -10.63
CA LYS A 95 17.42 -3.51 -9.30
C LYS A 95 15.90 -3.47 -9.39
N LEU A 96 15.25 -4.36 -8.67
CA LEU A 96 13.80 -4.44 -8.56
C LEU A 96 13.40 -4.06 -7.13
N VAL A 97 12.57 -3.04 -7.01
CA VAL A 97 12.15 -2.48 -5.73
C VAL A 97 10.64 -2.53 -5.61
N MET A 98 10.14 -2.97 -4.46
CA MET A 98 8.72 -2.92 -4.13
C MET A 98 8.46 -1.82 -3.10
N MET A 99 7.44 -1.00 -3.34
CA MET A 99 7.00 0.04 -2.41
C MET A 99 5.49 -0.13 -2.16
N THR A 100 5.12 -0.30 -0.91
CA THR A 100 3.74 -0.57 -0.52
C THR A 100 3.33 0.24 0.71
N GLY A 101 2.04 0.56 0.83
CA GLY A 101 1.44 1.10 2.05
C GLY A 101 1.13 0.04 3.12
N ASP A 102 1.35 -1.25 2.82
CA ASP A 102 1.13 -2.32 3.78
C ASP A 102 2.15 -2.28 4.92
N SER A 103 1.83 -2.99 6.02
CA SER A 103 2.71 -3.14 7.16
C SER A 103 4.03 -3.83 6.79
N GLU A 104 5.11 -3.52 7.52
CA GLU A 104 6.44 -4.13 7.35
C GLU A 104 6.38 -5.66 7.25
N ARG A 105 5.55 -6.28 8.08
CA ARG A 105 5.39 -7.73 8.13
C ARG A 105 4.79 -8.30 6.83
N THR A 106 3.74 -7.66 6.29
CA THR A 106 3.10 -8.07 5.03
C THR A 106 4.03 -7.80 3.86
N ALA A 107 4.62 -6.61 3.80
CA ALA A 107 5.56 -6.20 2.75
C ALA A 107 6.74 -7.16 2.63
N LYS A 108 7.32 -7.57 3.76
CA LYS A 108 8.42 -8.55 3.80
C LYS A 108 8.02 -9.89 3.18
N ALA A 109 6.88 -10.45 3.59
CA ALA A 109 6.40 -11.73 3.07
C ALA A 109 6.14 -11.68 1.56
N VAL A 110 5.54 -10.59 1.07
CA VAL A 110 5.28 -10.35 -0.35
C VAL A 110 6.60 -10.20 -1.12
N ALA A 111 7.54 -9.42 -0.61
CA ALA A 111 8.84 -9.19 -1.25
C ALA A 111 9.68 -10.47 -1.39
N GLU A 112 9.71 -11.29 -0.35
CA GLU A 112 10.40 -12.60 -0.36
C GLU A 112 9.77 -13.55 -1.40
N HIS A 113 8.44 -13.56 -1.48
CA HIS A 113 7.73 -14.37 -2.47
C HIS A 113 7.96 -13.87 -3.89
N ALA A 114 7.85 -12.57 -4.13
CA ALA A 114 8.07 -11.94 -5.43
C ALA A 114 9.53 -12.04 -5.89
N GLY A 115 10.48 -12.05 -4.95
CA GLY A 115 11.91 -12.10 -5.24
C GLY A 115 12.46 -10.76 -5.72
N VAL A 116 11.97 -9.64 -5.18
CA VAL A 116 12.55 -8.31 -5.39
C VAL A 116 13.84 -8.12 -4.61
N ASP A 117 14.64 -7.13 -4.97
CA ASP A 117 15.97 -6.88 -4.35
C ASP A 117 15.84 -6.03 -3.08
N GLU A 118 14.88 -5.11 -3.04
CA GLU A 118 14.57 -4.25 -1.90
C GLU A 118 13.06 -4.06 -1.79
N TYR A 119 12.59 -3.78 -0.58
CA TYR A 119 11.22 -3.36 -0.36
C TYR A 119 11.14 -2.23 0.66
N TYR A 120 10.09 -1.44 0.56
CA TYR A 120 9.75 -0.38 1.50
C TYR A 120 8.27 -0.54 1.87
N ALA A 121 8.02 -0.65 3.16
CA ALA A 121 6.68 -0.77 3.75
C ALA A 121 6.16 0.60 4.23
N GLU A 122 4.86 0.70 4.47
CA GLU A 122 4.22 1.89 5.07
C GLU A 122 4.53 3.20 4.33
N VAL A 123 4.73 3.09 2.99
CA VAL A 123 5.16 4.18 2.12
C VAL A 123 3.97 5.03 1.71
N LEU A 124 4.07 6.33 1.89
CA LEU A 124 3.11 7.29 1.39
C LEU A 124 3.30 7.59 -0.11
N PRO A 125 2.28 8.10 -0.81
CA PRO A 125 2.40 8.45 -2.23
C PRO A 125 3.54 9.43 -2.53
N GLU A 126 3.75 10.43 -1.70
CA GLU A 126 4.84 11.41 -1.82
C GLU A 126 6.23 10.80 -1.63
N ASP A 127 6.36 9.78 -0.78
CA ASP A 127 7.65 9.11 -0.53
C ASP A 127 8.10 8.31 -1.74
N LYS A 128 7.16 7.74 -2.50
CA LYS A 128 7.46 7.04 -3.76
C LYS A 128 8.12 7.98 -4.77
N ALA A 129 7.60 9.19 -4.93
CA ALA A 129 8.19 10.19 -5.81
C ALA A 129 9.56 10.68 -5.29
N ALA A 130 9.70 10.87 -3.97
CA ALA A 130 10.97 11.25 -3.35
C ALA A 130 12.04 10.16 -3.54
N PHE A 131 11.67 8.88 -3.44
CA PHE A 131 12.57 7.77 -3.73
C PHE A 131 13.08 7.81 -5.17
N ILE A 132 12.20 8.02 -6.15
CA ILE A 132 12.60 8.11 -7.57
C ILE A 132 13.61 9.24 -7.78
N ARG A 133 13.36 10.44 -7.21
CA ARG A 133 14.32 11.55 -7.27
C ARG A 133 15.68 11.17 -6.69
N SER A 134 15.70 10.45 -5.56
CA SER A 134 16.94 10.00 -4.95
C SER A 134 17.71 9.00 -5.84
N GLU A 135 17.02 8.18 -6.60
CA GLU A 135 17.67 7.28 -7.56
C GLU A 135 18.22 8.03 -8.79
N HIS A 136 17.53 9.08 -9.25
CA HIS A 136 18.03 9.98 -10.28
C HIS A 136 19.30 10.72 -9.86
N GLU A 137 19.38 11.19 -8.60
CA GLU A 137 20.60 11.81 -8.04
C GLU A 137 21.79 10.85 -8.04
N LYS A 138 21.54 9.54 -7.97
CA LYS A 138 22.56 8.48 -8.09
C LYS A 138 22.88 8.13 -9.55
N GLY A 139 22.30 8.85 -10.51
CA GLY A 139 22.49 8.63 -11.94
C GLY A 139 21.76 7.40 -12.50
N ARG A 140 20.75 6.91 -11.80
CA ARG A 140 19.97 5.74 -12.22
C ARG A 140 18.74 6.17 -13.01
N LYS A 141 18.33 5.31 -13.94
CA LYS A 141 17.05 5.41 -14.63
C LYS A 141 16.03 4.54 -13.96
N VAL A 142 14.80 5.06 -13.80
CA VAL A 142 13.74 4.42 -13.07
C VAL A 142 12.52 4.18 -13.95
N ILE A 143 12.03 2.93 -13.95
CA ILE A 143 10.73 2.57 -14.48
C ILE A 143 9.81 2.39 -13.27
N MET A 144 8.72 3.16 -13.23
CA MET A 144 7.68 3.04 -12.20
C MET A 144 6.47 2.30 -12.75
N ILE A 145 6.00 1.29 -12.00
CA ILE A 145 4.77 0.56 -12.31
C ILE A 145 3.82 0.76 -11.14
N GLY A 146 2.61 1.21 -11.37
CA GLY A 146 1.62 1.48 -10.34
C GLY A 146 0.18 1.44 -10.85
N ASP A 147 -0.80 1.59 -9.94
CA ASP A 147 -2.23 1.59 -10.27
C ASP A 147 -2.73 2.91 -10.89
N GLY A 148 -1.92 3.94 -10.87
CA GLY A 148 -2.18 5.24 -11.47
C GLY A 148 -3.02 6.20 -10.63
N VAL A 149 -3.69 5.77 -9.58
CA VAL A 149 -4.51 6.65 -8.73
C VAL A 149 -3.65 7.28 -7.63
N ASN A 150 -3.07 6.45 -6.78
CA ASN A 150 -2.23 6.89 -5.67
C ASN A 150 -0.77 7.10 -6.10
N ASP A 151 -0.36 6.49 -7.21
CA ASP A 151 1.02 6.52 -7.70
C ASP A 151 1.30 7.64 -8.71
N SER A 152 0.31 8.51 -9.00
CA SER A 152 0.43 9.60 -9.98
C SER A 152 1.70 10.45 -9.85
N PRO A 153 2.10 10.91 -8.65
CA PRO A 153 3.33 11.69 -8.50
C PRO A 153 4.59 10.89 -8.85
N ALA A 154 4.63 9.60 -8.49
CA ALA A 154 5.75 8.71 -8.75
C ALA A 154 5.84 8.34 -10.24
N LEU A 155 4.69 8.08 -10.89
CA LEU A 155 4.63 7.80 -12.33
C LEU A 155 5.15 8.98 -13.15
N SER A 156 4.78 10.22 -12.78
CA SER A 156 5.26 11.43 -13.45
C SER A 156 6.75 11.71 -13.23
N GLU A 157 7.30 11.30 -12.10
CA GLU A 157 8.71 11.54 -11.75
C GLU A 157 9.65 10.53 -12.42
N ALA A 158 9.16 9.34 -12.79
CA ALA A 158 9.97 8.27 -13.38
C ALA A 158 10.43 8.58 -14.80
N ASP A 159 11.52 7.95 -15.27
CA ASP A 159 11.94 8.00 -16.69
C ASP A 159 10.94 7.27 -17.61
N ALA A 160 10.22 6.30 -17.07
CA ALA A 160 9.06 5.68 -17.73
C ALA A 160 8.04 5.26 -16.68
N GLY A 161 6.83 5.78 -16.79
CA GLY A 161 5.68 5.44 -15.96
C GLY A 161 4.76 4.45 -16.66
N ILE A 162 4.46 3.32 -16.02
CA ILE A 162 3.53 2.30 -16.50
C ILE A 162 2.36 2.21 -15.53
N ALA A 163 1.17 2.57 -15.99
CA ALA A 163 -0.04 2.45 -15.19
C ALA A 163 -0.77 1.14 -15.48
N MET A 164 -1.11 0.42 -14.42
CA MET A 164 -1.95 -0.77 -14.45
C MET A 164 -3.37 -0.32 -14.07
N SER A 165 -4.24 -0.08 -15.02
CA SER A 165 -5.54 0.51 -14.70
C SER A 165 -6.66 0.04 -15.61
N ASP A 166 -7.76 -0.36 -15.01
CA ASP A 166 -9.03 -0.68 -15.66
C ASP A 166 -9.84 0.59 -16.04
N GLY A 167 -9.19 1.70 -16.31
CA GLY A 167 -9.87 2.84 -16.91
C GLY A 167 -9.87 4.17 -16.18
N ALA A 168 -9.04 4.36 -15.15
CA ALA A 168 -8.91 5.68 -14.54
C ALA A 168 -8.35 6.68 -15.56
N ALA A 169 -9.13 7.72 -15.88
CA ALA A 169 -8.75 8.75 -16.85
C ALA A 169 -7.41 9.42 -16.48
N ILE A 170 -7.15 9.57 -15.18
CA ILE A 170 -5.92 10.17 -14.63
C ILE A 170 -4.68 9.36 -14.99
N ALA A 171 -4.75 8.04 -14.95
CA ALA A 171 -3.61 7.18 -15.30
C ALA A 171 -3.17 7.35 -16.76
N ARG A 172 -4.13 7.61 -17.67
CA ARG A 172 -3.87 7.81 -19.11
C ARG A 172 -3.21 9.16 -19.41
N GLU A 173 -3.38 10.14 -18.56
CA GLU A 173 -2.78 11.48 -18.76
C GLU A 173 -1.36 11.57 -18.20
N ILE A 174 -0.99 10.69 -17.27
CA ILE A 174 0.24 10.81 -16.48
C ILE A 174 1.26 9.73 -16.84
N ALA A 175 0.81 8.51 -17.16
CA ALA A 175 1.70 7.41 -17.50
C ALA A 175 2.11 7.41 -18.97
N ASP A 176 3.35 7.03 -19.27
CA ASP A 176 3.83 6.85 -20.64
C ASP A 176 3.21 5.63 -21.32
N VAL A 177 2.90 4.61 -20.51
CA VAL A 177 2.25 3.38 -20.96
C VAL A 177 1.11 3.02 -20.01
N THR A 178 -0.04 2.67 -20.56
CA THR A 178 -1.17 2.14 -19.78
C THR A 178 -1.45 0.71 -20.21
N ILE A 179 -1.48 -0.20 -19.24
CA ILE A 179 -1.87 -1.60 -19.45
C ILE A 179 -3.28 -1.76 -18.93
N CYS A 180 -4.22 -2.04 -19.82
CA CYS A 180 -5.59 -2.37 -19.45
C CYS A 180 -5.70 -3.89 -19.32
N SER A 181 -6.26 -4.40 -18.23
CA SER A 181 -6.69 -5.80 -18.14
C SER A 181 -8.00 -5.95 -18.90
N ASP A 182 -8.07 -6.99 -19.74
CA ASP A 182 -9.32 -7.43 -20.37
C ASP A 182 -10.18 -8.22 -19.39
#